data_3e301a786efe85329805b7a4e74f0fb8
#
_entry.id   3e301a786efe85329805b7a4e74f0fb8
#
_cell.length_a   1.000
_cell.length_b   1.000
_cell.length_c   1.000
_cell.angle_alpha   90.00
_cell.angle_beta   90.00
_cell.angle_gamma   90.00
#
_symmetry.space_group_name_H-M   'P 1'
#
loop_
_entity.id
_entity.type
_entity.pdbx_description
1 polymer ?
#
loop_
_entity_poly.entity_id
_entity_poly.type
_entity_poly.pdbx_seq_one_letter_code
_entity_poly.pdbx_strand_id
1 'polypeptide(L)'
;VTDRAEQKNSSVPEGIWIMRQTWNDVLFAHWPVDASNLRAMIPPVLELDTYNGQAWISMLPFMLTNLRARFLPAIPGARAFPELNLRTYVTYKGKPGIYFFSLDADHRLAVLGARTFFHLPYFYADMKAEKNGDGIDYVSKRRGDGEAAFRAAYRPISAPFTAEEDSLDYWLTERYRLYTTYRNKLYYEDIHHHPWLLQHAEAEFSVNTVAEAHDISLPDSDPLLHYAKKQDVLFWPLRQWR
;
A
#
# COMPACT_ATOMS: atom_id res chain seq x y z
N VAL A 1 -9.03 -12.63 -24.87
CA VAL A 1 -7.84 -11.86 -25.27
C VAL A 1 -8.27 -10.42 -25.26
N THR A 2 -8.24 -9.79 -24.10
CA THR A 2 -8.66 -8.41 -23.89
C THR A 2 -7.44 -7.60 -23.48
N ASP A 3 -7.15 -6.64 -24.25
CA ASP A 3 -6.34 -5.43 -24.12
C ASP A 3 -5.58 -5.24 -22.78
N ARG A 4 -4.47 -5.94 -22.63
CA ARG A 4 -3.42 -5.64 -21.64
C ARG A 4 -2.43 -4.58 -22.16
N ALA A 5 -2.74 -3.92 -23.25
CA ALA A 5 -1.79 -3.08 -24.00
C ALA A 5 -1.58 -1.66 -23.43
N GLU A 6 -2.30 -1.23 -22.37
CA GLU A 6 -2.20 0.15 -21.88
C GLU A 6 -1.50 0.32 -20.53
N GLN A 7 -0.87 -0.70 -19.96
CA GLN A 7 -0.02 -0.55 -18.77
C GLN A 7 1.41 -0.08 -19.14
N LYS A 8 1.55 0.46 -20.32
CA LYS A 8 2.82 0.92 -20.86
C LYS A 8 3.23 2.23 -20.18
N ASN A 9 4.21 2.12 -19.32
CA ASN A 9 4.99 3.18 -18.69
C ASN A 9 4.20 4.10 -17.74
N SER A 10 4.70 4.21 -16.53
CA SER A 10 4.45 5.27 -15.56
C SER A 10 4.74 6.66 -16.15
N SER A 11 3.99 7.06 -17.17
CA SER A 11 4.04 8.44 -17.62
C SER A 11 3.61 9.30 -16.43
N VAL A 12 4.42 10.30 -16.13
CA VAL A 12 4.08 11.26 -15.07
C VAL A 12 2.65 11.77 -15.33
N PRO A 13 1.72 11.64 -14.37
CA PRO A 13 0.36 12.11 -14.57
C PRO A 13 0.31 13.58 -14.95
N GLU A 14 -0.69 13.97 -15.76
CA GLU A 14 -0.88 15.35 -16.13
C GLU A 14 -1.22 16.24 -14.93
N GLY A 15 -0.71 17.47 -14.94
CA GLY A 15 -0.95 18.46 -13.91
C GLY A 15 0.13 18.49 -12.84
N ILE A 16 -0.20 19.12 -11.72
CA ILE A 16 0.76 19.43 -10.67
C ILE A 16 0.58 18.43 -9.52
N TRP A 17 1.65 17.76 -9.11
CA TRP A 17 1.65 16.98 -7.88
C TRP A 17 1.45 17.88 -6.65
N ILE A 18 0.77 17.38 -5.64
CA ILE A 18 0.41 18.15 -4.43
C ILE A 18 1.13 17.67 -3.18
N MET A 19 1.62 16.44 -3.17
CA MET A 19 2.30 15.86 -2.00
C MET A 19 3.44 14.96 -2.45
N ARG A 20 4.50 14.93 -1.65
CA ARG A 20 5.64 14.04 -1.77
C ARG A 20 5.83 13.27 -0.48
N GLN A 21 6.20 12.02 -0.62
CA GLN A 21 6.61 11.12 0.45
C GLN A 21 7.88 10.37 0.05
N THR A 22 8.62 9.91 1.04
CA THR A 22 9.70 8.93 0.84
C THR A 22 9.39 7.73 1.73
N TRP A 23 9.27 6.56 1.12
CA TRP A 23 9.07 5.28 1.80
C TRP A 23 10.40 4.56 1.93
N ASN A 24 10.72 4.12 3.13
CA ASN A 24 11.99 3.47 3.43
C ASN A 24 11.74 2.10 4.05
N ASP A 25 12.64 1.17 3.75
CA ASP A 25 12.65 -0.17 4.32
C ASP A 25 11.28 -0.87 4.17
N VAL A 26 10.71 -0.80 2.95
CA VAL A 26 9.37 -1.31 2.63
C VAL A 26 9.42 -2.82 2.51
N LEU A 27 8.63 -3.54 3.30
CA LEU A 27 8.30 -4.93 3.02
C LEU A 27 7.01 -4.97 2.20
N PHE A 28 6.99 -5.76 1.16
CA PHE A 28 5.78 -6.21 0.48
C PHE A 28 5.52 -7.66 0.85
N ALA A 29 4.45 -7.92 1.55
CA ALA A 29 4.01 -9.28 1.87
C ALA A 29 2.68 -9.54 1.18
N HIS A 30 2.66 -10.49 0.25
CA HIS A 30 1.54 -10.77 -0.64
C HIS A 30 1.00 -12.17 -0.41
N TRP A 31 -0.31 -12.28 -0.19
CA TRP A 31 -1.02 -13.55 -0.07
C TRP A 31 -2.03 -13.73 -1.20
N PRO A 32 -2.09 -14.92 -1.82
CA PRO A 32 -3.21 -15.30 -2.67
C PRO A 32 -4.44 -15.51 -1.79
N VAL A 33 -5.58 -14.98 -2.19
CA VAL A 33 -6.83 -15.11 -1.44
C VAL A 33 -7.98 -15.50 -2.36
N ASP A 34 -9.07 -16.02 -1.77
CA ASP A 34 -10.26 -16.35 -2.54
C ASP A 34 -10.90 -15.08 -3.11
N ALA A 35 -11.09 -15.05 -4.43
CA ALA A 35 -11.62 -13.90 -5.13
C ALA A 35 -13.07 -13.59 -4.76
N SER A 36 -13.89 -14.61 -4.43
CA SER A 36 -15.30 -14.42 -4.07
C SER A 36 -15.45 -13.72 -2.72
N ASN A 37 -14.64 -14.13 -1.75
CA ASN A 37 -14.61 -13.51 -0.43
C ASN A 37 -14.14 -12.04 -0.52
N LEU A 38 -13.04 -11.80 -1.23
CA LEU A 38 -12.48 -10.46 -1.36
C LEU A 38 -13.39 -9.54 -2.18
N ARG A 39 -14.09 -10.07 -3.20
CA ARG A 39 -15.04 -9.31 -4.01
C ARG A 39 -16.17 -8.70 -3.19
N ALA A 40 -16.66 -9.42 -2.18
CA ALA A 40 -17.74 -8.94 -1.31
C ALA A 40 -17.32 -7.73 -0.45
N MET A 41 -16.03 -7.53 -0.24
CA MET A 41 -15.45 -6.52 0.65
C MET A 41 -15.03 -5.23 -0.05
N ILE A 42 -14.91 -5.25 -1.38
CA ILE A 42 -14.61 -4.06 -2.16
C ILE A 42 -15.89 -3.38 -2.66
N PRO A 43 -15.89 -2.04 -2.85
CA PRO A 43 -17.04 -1.32 -3.36
C PRO A 43 -17.58 -1.94 -4.67
N PRO A 44 -18.90 -2.09 -4.84
CA PRO A 44 -19.48 -2.71 -6.04
C PRO A 44 -19.10 -2.03 -7.36
N VAL A 45 -18.80 -0.74 -7.32
CA VAL A 45 -18.40 0.08 -8.47
C VAL A 45 -17.01 -0.28 -9.01
N LEU A 46 -16.15 -0.89 -8.18
CA LEU A 46 -14.81 -1.36 -8.56
C LEU A 46 -14.86 -2.82 -8.99
N GLU A 47 -14.01 -3.20 -9.89
CA GLU A 47 -13.79 -4.60 -10.28
C GLU A 47 -12.56 -5.12 -9.55
N LEU A 48 -12.63 -6.36 -9.03
CA LEU A 48 -11.47 -7.01 -8.44
C LEU A 48 -10.49 -7.36 -9.56
N ASP A 49 -9.26 -6.87 -9.45
CA ASP A 49 -8.17 -7.21 -10.37
C ASP A 49 -7.50 -8.52 -9.92
N THR A 50 -7.22 -9.40 -10.86
CA THR A 50 -6.65 -10.71 -10.60
C THR A 50 -5.48 -11.00 -11.53
N TYR A 51 -4.47 -11.68 -11.02
CA TYR A 51 -3.39 -12.21 -11.84
C TYR A 51 -3.64 -13.69 -12.15
N ASN A 52 -3.85 -14.01 -13.43
CA ASN A 52 -4.21 -15.35 -13.89
C ASN A 52 -5.41 -15.98 -13.12
N GLY A 53 -6.42 -15.15 -12.79
CA GLY A 53 -7.61 -15.57 -12.06
C GLY A 53 -7.44 -15.62 -10.54
N GLN A 54 -6.22 -15.41 -10.02
CA GLN A 54 -5.94 -15.37 -8.60
C GLN A 54 -6.04 -13.94 -8.05
N ALA A 55 -6.84 -13.74 -7.00
CA ALA A 55 -6.87 -12.49 -6.24
C ALA A 55 -5.77 -12.43 -5.19
N TRP A 56 -5.32 -11.23 -4.87
CA TRP A 56 -4.21 -10.99 -3.96
C TRP A 56 -4.53 -9.91 -2.95
N ILE A 57 -4.00 -10.07 -1.75
CA ILE A 57 -3.96 -9.05 -0.72
C ILE A 57 -2.51 -8.76 -0.33
N SER A 58 -2.21 -7.54 0.06
CA SER A 58 -0.85 -7.16 0.41
C SER A 58 -0.80 -6.35 1.69
N MET A 59 0.18 -6.64 2.52
CA MET A 59 0.57 -5.83 3.66
C MET A 59 1.91 -5.17 3.40
N LEU A 60 1.98 -3.87 3.68
CA LEU A 60 3.17 -3.07 3.46
C LEU A 60 3.53 -2.30 4.73
N PRO A 61 4.35 -2.86 5.63
CA PRO A 61 5.01 -2.08 6.67
C PRO A 61 6.19 -1.30 6.09
N PHE A 62 6.33 -0.02 6.43
CA PHE A 62 7.45 0.83 6.01
C PHE A 62 7.64 2.01 6.96
N MET A 63 8.76 2.70 6.80
CA MET A 63 9.02 3.98 7.45
C MET A 63 8.78 5.12 6.46
N LEU A 64 7.76 5.94 6.73
CA LEU A 64 7.47 7.14 5.96
C LEU A 64 8.33 8.30 6.44
N THR A 65 8.98 8.98 5.49
CA THR A 65 9.77 10.19 5.74
C THR A 65 9.46 11.25 4.69
N ASN A 66 9.93 12.47 4.89
CA ASN A 66 9.80 13.57 3.92
C ASN A 66 8.34 13.86 3.49
N LEU A 67 7.35 13.58 4.35
CA LEU A 67 5.97 13.96 4.09
C LEU A 67 5.86 15.48 3.94
N ARG A 68 5.57 15.92 2.74
CA ARG A 68 5.50 17.32 2.41
C ARG A 68 4.40 17.60 1.39
N ALA A 69 3.45 18.44 1.78
CA ALA A 69 2.54 19.06 0.83
C ALA A 69 3.28 20.15 0.04
N ARG A 70 3.00 20.24 -1.26
CA ARG A 70 3.62 21.23 -2.13
C ARG A 70 3.22 22.64 -1.66
N PHE A 71 4.19 23.53 -1.62
CA PHE A 71 4.03 24.91 -1.16
C PHE A 71 3.66 25.10 0.32
N LEU A 72 3.61 24.04 1.12
CA LEU A 72 3.39 24.14 2.55
C LEU A 72 4.68 23.81 3.33
N PRO A 73 4.84 24.36 4.54
CA PRO A 73 5.91 23.94 5.42
C PRO A 73 5.77 22.47 5.79
N ALA A 74 6.87 21.86 6.25
CA ALA A 74 6.82 20.50 6.77
C ALA A 74 5.85 20.39 7.95
N ILE A 75 5.08 19.30 8.00
CA ILE A 75 4.15 19.04 9.10
C ILE A 75 4.97 18.84 10.39
N PRO A 76 4.71 19.59 11.46
CA PRO A 76 5.41 19.41 12.73
C PRO A 76 5.30 17.97 13.23
N GLY A 77 6.43 17.38 13.64
CA GLY A 77 6.48 16.00 14.13
C GLY A 77 6.45 14.91 13.06
N ALA A 78 6.10 15.22 11.80
CA ALA A 78 6.00 14.24 10.72
C ALA A 78 7.32 14.04 9.94
N ARG A 79 8.47 14.13 10.61
CA ARG A 79 9.78 13.91 9.96
C ARG A 79 9.97 12.47 9.54
N ALA A 80 9.54 11.55 10.40
CA ALA A 80 9.59 10.11 10.17
C ALA A 80 8.57 9.43 11.10
N PHE A 81 7.75 8.52 10.56
CA PHE A 81 6.86 7.67 11.34
C PHE A 81 6.56 6.38 10.57
N PRO A 82 6.32 5.26 11.28
CA PRO A 82 5.94 4.00 10.64
C PRO A 82 4.52 4.09 10.07
N GLU A 83 4.29 3.37 8.96
CA GLU A 83 2.99 3.16 8.36
C GLU A 83 2.84 1.70 7.92
N LEU A 84 1.66 1.12 8.11
CA LEU A 84 1.31 -0.24 7.71
C LEU A 84 0.03 -0.22 6.88
N ASN A 85 0.11 -0.67 5.64
CA ASN A 85 -1.01 -0.69 4.71
C ASN A 85 -1.52 -2.10 4.49
N LEU A 86 -2.85 -2.28 4.51
CA LEU A 86 -3.54 -3.47 4.02
C LEU A 86 -4.30 -3.08 2.75
N ARG A 87 -3.95 -3.71 1.61
CA ARG A 87 -4.50 -3.34 0.31
C ARG A 87 -4.81 -4.53 -0.58
N THR A 88 -5.68 -4.32 -1.55
CA THR A 88 -5.93 -5.23 -2.66
C THR A 88 -5.86 -4.50 -4.01
N TYR A 89 -6.01 -5.26 -5.07
CA TYR A 89 -5.86 -4.80 -6.45
C TYR A 89 -7.23 -4.72 -7.10
N VAL A 90 -7.50 -3.59 -7.75
CA VAL A 90 -8.78 -3.30 -8.36
C VAL A 90 -8.60 -2.62 -9.71
N THR A 91 -9.66 -2.70 -10.54
CA THR A 91 -9.74 -1.90 -11.75
C THR A 91 -11.04 -1.09 -11.76
N TYR A 92 -11.02 -0.01 -12.50
CA TYR A 92 -12.23 0.71 -12.88
C TYR A 92 -12.12 1.16 -14.34
N LYS A 93 -13.06 0.71 -15.17
CA LYS A 93 -13.04 0.97 -16.64
C LYS A 93 -11.69 0.64 -17.27
N GLY A 94 -11.12 -0.53 -16.92
CA GLY A 94 -9.84 -1.01 -17.44
C GLY A 94 -8.60 -0.31 -16.85
N LYS A 95 -8.73 0.63 -15.91
CA LYS A 95 -7.60 1.31 -15.28
C LYS A 95 -7.23 0.62 -13.97
N PRO A 96 -6.06 -0.04 -13.89
CA PRO A 96 -5.63 -0.74 -12.70
C PRO A 96 -5.24 0.22 -11.58
N GLY A 97 -5.43 -0.22 -10.35
CA GLY A 97 -5.06 0.52 -9.15
C GLY A 97 -5.15 -0.35 -7.90
N ILE A 98 -5.02 0.28 -6.76
CA ILE A 98 -5.12 -0.36 -5.45
C ILE A 98 -6.32 0.20 -4.67
N TYR A 99 -6.87 -0.63 -3.79
CA TYR A 99 -7.88 -0.26 -2.81
C TYR A 99 -7.37 -0.63 -1.42
N PHE A 100 -7.42 0.33 -0.49
CA PHE A 100 -6.99 0.12 0.89
C PHE A 100 -8.15 -0.33 1.77
N PHE A 101 -7.94 -1.39 2.54
CA PHE A 101 -8.80 -1.76 3.67
C PHE A 101 -8.43 -0.96 4.91
N SER A 102 -7.13 -0.77 5.16
CA SER A 102 -6.63 0.10 6.21
C SER A 102 -5.22 0.62 5.92
N LEU A 103 -4.93 1.77 6.55
CA LEU A 103 -3.61 2.36 6.65
C LEU A 103 -3.41 2.76 8.11
N ASP A 104 -2.55 2.03 8.81
CA ASP A 104 -2.21 2.33 10.21
C ASP A 104 -0.98 3.23 10.23
N ALA A 105 -1.00 4.31 11.02
CA ALA A 105 0.11 5.25 11.09
C ALA A 105 0.30 5.82 12.51
N ASP A 106 1.56 6.00 12.91
CA ASP A 106 1.92 6.59 14.21
C ASP A 106 2.09 8.11 14.12
N HIS A 107 1.10 8.78 13.52
CA HIS A 107 1.08 10.24 13.47
C HIS A 107 -0.36 10.79 13.39
N ARG A 108 -0.89 11.27 14.51
CA ARG A 108 -2.30 11.69 14.64
C ARG A 108 -2.74 12.74 13.61
N LEU A 109 -1.91 13.77 13.35
CA LEU A 109 -2.27 14.82 12.39
C LEU A 109 -2.26 14.32 10.95
N ALA A 110 -1.34 13.39 10.60
CA ALA A 110 -1.33 12.75 9.29
C ALA A 110 -2.59 11.89 9.09
N VAL A 111 -2.97 11.08 10.10
CA VAL A 111 -4.20 10.29 10.10
C VAL A 111 -5.44 11.18 9.90
N LEU A 112 -5.55 12.27 10.68
CA LEU A 112 -6.68 13.20 10.56
C LEU A 112 -6.73 13.85 9.18
N GLY A 113 -5.60 14.33 8.66
CA GLY A 113 -5.50 14.95 7.34
C GLY A 113 -5.86 13.97 6.22
N ALA A 114 -5.34 12.75 6.26
CA ALA A 114 -5.63 11.73 5.26
C ALA A 114 -7.11 11.31 5.24
N ARG A 115 -7.74 11.14 6.40
CA ARG A 115 -9.18 10.87 6.50
C ARG A 115 -10.03 12.02 5.96
N THR A 116 -9.66 13.26 6.24
CA THR A 116 -10.45 14.44 5.91
C THR A 116 -10.32 14.82 4.44
N PHE A 117 -9.12 14.82 3.89
CA PHE A 117 -8.84 15.35 2.55
C PHE A 117 -8.73 14.28 1.47
N PHE A 118 -8.33 13.05 1.83
CA PHE A 118 -8.12 11.96 0.88
C PHE A 118 -9.14 10.82 1.01
N HIS A 119 -10.02 10.88 2.03
CA HIS A 119 -11.06 9.88 2.30
C HIS A 119 -10.50 8.46 2.39
N LEU A 120 -9.28 8.31 2.88
CA LEU A 120 -8.62 7.03 3.06
C LEU A 120 -8.87 6.46 4.47
N PRO A 121 -8.96 5.13 4.62
CA PRO A 121 -9.25 4.46 5.89
C PRO A 121 -8.02 4.39 6.79
N TYR A 122 -7.52 5.55 7.21
CA TYR A 122 -6.40 5.63 8.15
C TYR A 122 -6.83 5.36 9.58
N PHE A 123 -6.00 4.68 10.33
CA PHE A 123 -6.13 4.42 11.75
C PHE A 123 -4.88 4.89 12.49
N TYR A 124 -5.08 5.43 13.69
CA TYR A 124 -3.96 5.71 14.57
C TYR A 124 -3.51 4.41 15.25
N ALA A 125 -2.21 4.15 15.21
CA ALA A 125 -1.60 2.99 15.84
C ALA A 125 -0.34 3.39 16.63
N ASP A 126 -0.04 2.68 17.70
CA ASP A 126 1.26 2.74 18.34
C ASP A 126 2.20 1.83 17.55
N MET A 127 3.24 2.43 16.97
CA MET A 127 4.08 1.71 16.05
C MET A 127 5.56 1.95 16.34
N LYS A 128 6.37 0.96 15.99
CA LYS A 128 7.83 1.03 16.11
C LYS A 128 8.46 0.27 14.96
N ALA A 129 9.48 0.87 14.34
CA ALA A 129 10.30 0.23 13.34
C ALA A 129 11.77 0.52 13.69
N GLU A 130 12.51 -0.52 14.00
CA GLU A 130 13.92 -0.42 14.44
C GLU A 130 14.80 -1.25 13.52
N LYS A 131 15.98 -0.73 13.22
CA LYS A 131 16.97 -1.50 12.49
C LYS A 131 17.58 -2.58 13.39
N ASN A 132 17.67 -3.78 12.84
CA ASN A 132 18.30 -4.94 13.47
C ASN A 132 19.26 -5.56 12.45
N GLY A 133 20.55 -5.18 12.53
CA GLY A 133 21.52 -5.54 11.50
C GLY A 133 21.17 -4.96 10.13
N ASP A 134 20.96 -5.81 9.15
CA ASP A 134 20.48 -5.48 7.80
C ASP A 134 18.94 -5.52 7.67
N GLY A 135 18.26 -5.98 8.72
CA GLY A 135 16.80 -6.11 8.81
C GLY A 135 16.11 -5.02 9.61
N ILE A 136 14.82 -5.23 9.77
CA ILE A 136 13.89 -4.35 10.50
C ILE A 136 13.04 -5.18 11.44
N ASP A 137 12.98 -4.78 12.70
CA ASP A 137 11.98 -5.21 13.67
C ASP A 137 10.82 -4.22 13.64
N TYR A 138 9.63 -4.69 13.30
CA TYR A 138 8.46 -3.85 13.08
C TYR A 138 7.31 -4.27 14.00
N VAL A 139 6.68 -3.29 14.66
CA VAL A 139 5.53 -3.48 15.55
C VAL A 139 4.48 -2.43 15.25
N SER A 140 3.22 -2.86 15.14
CA SER A 140 2.05 -2.00 15.08
C SER A 140 0.96 -2.53 16.00
N LYS A 141 0.31 -1.65 16.75
CA LYS A 141 -0.89 -1.94 17.51
C LYS A 141 -1.88 -0.81 17.34
N ARG A 142 -2.97 -1.09 16.64
CA ARG A 142 -4.05 -0.12 16.39
C ARG A 142 -4.68 0.35 17.70
N ARG A 143 -4.99 1.64 17.77
CA ARG A 143 -5.70 2.25 18.90
C ARG A 143 -7.17 2.50 18.54
N GLY A 144 -8.09 2.19 19.47
CA GLY A 144 -9.53 2.39 19.29
C GLY A 144 -10.25 1.16 18.77
N ASP A 145 -11.29 1.36 17.98
CA ASP A 145 -12.15 0.28 17.50
C ASP A 145 -11.42 -0.65 16.52
N GLY A 146 -11.50 -1.94 16.80
CA GLY A 146 -10.87 -3.01 16.01
C GLY A 146 -9.43 -3.26 16.45
N GLU A 147 -9.23 -4.32 17.24
CA GLU A 147 -7.90 -4.76 17.65
C GLU A 147 -7.16 -5.34 16.44
N ALA A 148 -6.26 -4.56 15.86
CA ALA A 148 -5.34 -5.03 14.84
C ALA A 148 -3.91 -4.88 15.36
N ALA A 149 -3.14 -5.95 15.26
CA ALA A 149 -1.76 -6.00 15.69
C ALA A 149 -0.89 -6.66 14.62
N PHE A 150 0.31 -6.14 14.47
CA PHE A 150 1.31 -6.67 13.56
C PHE A 150 2.67 -6.65 14.23
N ARG A 151 3.39 -7.75 14.17
CA ARG A 151 4.78 -7.84 14.58
C ARG A 151 5.54 -8.75 13.64
N ALA A 152 6.57 -8.21 13.02
CA ALA A 152 7.43 -8.96 12.13
C ALA A 152 8.89 -8.51 12.26
N ALA A 153 9.80 -9.45 12.02
CA ALA A 153 11.19 -9.17 11.71
C ALA A 153 11.42 -9.53 10.24
N TYR A 154 12.02 -8.64 9.45
CA TYR A 154 12.24 -8.89 8.03
C TYR A 154 13.54 -8.29 7.52
N ARG A 155 14.10 -8.88 6.47
CA ARG A 155 15.32 -8.39 5.82
C ARG A 155 15.39 -8.77 4.34
N PRO A 156 16.16 -8.03 3.53
CA PRO A 156 16.49 -8.44 2.17
C PRO A 156 17.44 -9.63 2.15
N ILE A 157 17.26 -10.54 1.17
CA ILE A 157 18.10 -11.72 0.99
C ILE A 157 18.69 -11.86 -0.41
N SER A 158 18.51 -10.87 -1.27
CA SER A 158 19.06 -10.89 -2.63
C SER A 158 19.69 -9.55 -3.02
N ALA A 159 20.39 -9.52 -4.13
CA ALA A 159 20.74 -8.28 -4.81
C ALA A 159 19.46 -7.58 -5.32
N PRO A 160 19.50 -6.24 -5.46
CA PRO A 160 18.39 -5.49 -6.05
C PRO A 160 18.11 -5.87 -7.52
N PHE A 161 16.83 -5.93 -7.90
CA PHE A 161 16.36 -6.16 -9.27
C PHE A 161 15.12 -5.30 -9.57
N THR A 162 14.83 -5.13 -10.84
CA THR A 162 13.54 -4.58 -11.31
C THR A 162 12.67 -5.71 -11.83
N ALA A 163 11.39 -5.67 -11.48
CA ALA A 163 10.45 -6.68 -11.95
C ALA A 163 10.30 -6.63 -13.48
N GLU A 164 10.27 -7.79 -14.11
CA GLU A 164 10.02 -7.91 -15.55
C GLU A 164 8.55 -7.54 -15.85
N GLU A 165 8.31 -6.82 -16.94
CA GLU A 165 6.95 -6.53 -17.42
C GLU A 165 6.16 -7.84 -17.57
N ASP A 166 4.87 -7.82 -17.23
CA ASP A 166 3.96 -8.97 -17.23
C ASP A 166 4.23 -10.07 -16.18
N SER A 167 5.29 -9.96 -15.36
CA SER A 167 5.51 -10.85 -14.23
C SER A 167 4.50 -10.59 -13.09
N LEU A 168 4.37 -11.58 -12.20
CA LEU A 168 3.57 -11.41 -10.98
C LEU A 168 4.14 -10.28 -10.10
N ASP A 169 5.47 -10.21 -9.97
CA ASP A 169 6.16 -9.19 -9.17
C ASP A 169 5.82 -7.77 -9.67
N TYR A 170 5.86 -7.59 -11.00
CA TYR A 170 5.47 -6.33 -11.64
C TYR A 170 3.99 -6.00 -11.36
N TRP A 171 3.11 -6.98 -11.58
CA TRP A 171 1.68 -6.79 -11.36
C TRP A 171 1.35 -6.44 -9.90
N LEU A 172 2.06 -7.02 -8.93
CA LEU A 172 1.87 -6.76 -7.50
C LEU A 172 2.42 -5.39 -7.05
N THR A 173 3.50 -4.92 -7.66
CA THR A 173 4.24 -3.77 -7.14
C THR A 173 4.09 -2.49 -7.96
N GLU A 174 3.95 -2.59 -9.29
CA GLU A 174 3.88 -1.43 -10.18
C GLU A 174 2.45 -0.91 -10.33
N ARG A 175 1.98 -0.18 -9.29
CA ARG A 175 0.64 0.40 -9.22
C ARG A 175 0.73 1.91 -9.04
N TYR A 176 0.11 2.64 -9.96
CA TYR A 176 0.24 4.10 -10.09
C TYR A 176 -1.07 4.85 -9.82
N ARG A 177 -2.07 4.15 -9.27
CA ARG A 177 -3.36 4.73 -8.92
C ARG A 177 -3.91 4.07 -7.67
N LEU A 178 -4.54 4.87 -6.81
CA LEU A 178 -5.39 4.36 -5.75
C LEU A 178 -6.85 4.77 -5.97
N TYR A 179 -7.76 3.94 -5.49
CA TYR A 179 -9.19 4.20 -5.49
C TYR A 179 -9.71 4.26 -4.06
N THR A 180 -10.67 5.13 -3.83
CA THR A 180 -11.43 5.20 -2.58
C THR A 180 -12.87 5.60 -2.85
N THR A 181 -13.76 5.33 -1.88
CA THR A 181 -15.15 5.74 -1.96
C THR A 181 -15.54 6.61 -0.79
N TYR A 182 -16.29 7.65 -1.05
CA TYR A 182 -16.82 8.51 -0.01
C TYR A 182 -18.23 8.98 -0.38
N ARG A 183 -19.20 8.84 0.53
CA ARG A 183 -20.61 9.19 0.30
C ARG A 183 -21.17 8.61 -1.00
N ASN A 184 -20.91 7.32 -1.24
CA ASN A 184 -21.31 6.57 -2.44
C ASN A 184 -20.75 7.11 -3.77
N LYS A 185 -19.68 7.88 -3.73
CA LYS A 185 -18.99 8.38 -4.90
C LYS A 185 -17.60 7.76 -4.99
N LEU A 186 -17.18 7.43 -6.20
CA LEU A 186 -15.84 6.91 -6.47
C LEU A 186 -14.86 8.08 -6.65
N TYR A 187 -13.72 7.97 -5.98
CA TYR A 187 -12.58 8.85 -6.13
C TYR A 187 -11.34 8.06 -6.52
N TYR A 188 -10.43 8.71 -7.17
CA TYR A 188 -9.11 8.17 -7.49
C TYR A 188 -8.03 9.22 -7.28
N GLU A 189 -6.84 8.76 -6.97
CA GLU A 189 -5.65 9.57 -6.89
C GLU A 189 -4.54 8.90 -7.71
N ASP A 190 -3.94 9.65 -8.61
CA ASP A 190 -2.78 9.20 -9.35
C ASP A 190 -1.54 9.43 -8.50
N ILE A 191 -0.67 8.45 -8.48
CA ILE A 191 0.64 8.51 -7.84
C ILE A 191 1.72 8.25 -8.88
N HIS A 192 2.92 8.74 -8.63
CA HIS A 192 4.07 8.46 -9.49
C HIS A 192 5.29 8.14 -8.64
N HIS A 193 5.98 7.10 -9.03
CA HIS A 193 7.28 6.70 -8.52
C HIS A 193 8.08 6.08 -9.66
N HIS A 194 9.40 6.04 -9.52
CA HIS A 194 10.21 5.23 -10.42
C HIS A 194 9.91 3.74 -10.24
N PRO A 195 10.19 2.88 -11.24
CA PRO A 195 10.09 1.44 -11.05
C PRO A 195 10.76 1.00 -9.76
N TRP A 196 10.12 0.06 -9.05
CA TRP A 196 10.66 -0.44 -7.80
C TRP A 196 11.98 -1.16 -7.99
N LEU A 197 12.96 -0.81 -7.19
CA LEU A 197 14.18 -1.59 -7.04
C LEU A 197 13.95 -2.60 -5.91
N LEU A 198 13.46 -3.77 -6.29
CA LEU A 198 13.05 -4.84 -5.39
C LEU A 198 14.22 -5.72 -5.00
N GLN A 199 14.10 -6.38 -3.88
CA GLN A 199 14.95 -7.50 -3.42
C GLN A 199 14.01 -8.61 -2.93
N HIS A 200 14.39 -9.87 -3.07
CA HIS A 200 13.71 -10.93 -2.34
C HIS A 200 13.92 -10.70 -0.84
N ALA A 201 12.94 -11.07 -0.05
CA ALA A 201 12.98 -10.88 1.40
C ALA A 201 12.64 -12.16 2.13
N GLU A 202 13.05 -12.24 3.38
CA GLU A 202 12.51 -13.18 4.36
C GLU A 202 11.88 -12.39 5.50
N ALA A 203 10.85 -12.96 6.11
CA ALA A 203 10.17 -12.35 7.24
C ALA A 203 9.66 -13.41 8.20
N GLU A 204 9.72 -13.11 9.49
CA GLU A 204 9.08 -13.88 10.54
C GLU A 204 7.92 -13.04 11.11
N PHE A 205 6.70 -13.53 11.01
CA PHE A 205 5.49 -12.89 11.51
C PHE A 205 5.11 -13.51 12.86
N SER A 206 5.40 -12.87 13.96
CA SER A 206 5.01 -13.36 15.29
C SER A 206 3.59 -12.95 15.69
N VAL A 207 3.04 -11.88 15.08
CA VAL A 207 1.64 -11.44 15.22
C VAL A 207 1.19 -10.83 13.90
N ASN A 208 0.03 -11.24 13.40
CA ASN A 208 -0.58 -10.64 12.22
C ASN A 208 -2.10 -10.81 12.23
N THR A 209 -2.80 -9.88 12.85
CA THR A 209 -4.27 -9.85 12.92
C THR A 209 -4.89 -8.70 12.11
N VAL A 210 -4.08 -8.04 11.25
CA VAL A 210 -4.53 -6.86 10.51
C VAL A 210 -5.60 -7.20 9.48
N ALA A 211 -5.45 -8.31 8.77
CA ALA A 211 -6.45 -8.76 7.81
C ALA A 211 -7.73 -9.26 8.50
N GLU A 212 -7.59 -9.99 9.61
CA GLU A 212 -8.71 -10.50 10.41
C GLU A 212 -9.59 -9.37 10.95
N ALA A 213 -8.99 -8.24 11.34
CA ALA A 213 -9.73 -7.04 11.76
C ALA A 213 -10.64 -6.45 10.66
N HIS A 214 -10.53 -6.96 9.45
CA HIS A 214 -11.37 -6.63 8.29
C HIS A 214 -12.12 -7.87 7.75
N ASP A 215 -12.32 -8.91 8.56
CA ASP A 215 -12.96 -10.18 8.18
C ASP A 215 -12.29 -10.88 6.98
N ILE A 216 -10.98 -10.65 6.79
CA ILE A 216 -10.20 -11.28 5.73
C ILE A 216 -9.33 -12.38 6.33
N SER A 217 -9.58 -13.62 5.93
CA SER A 217 -8.74 -14.76 6.29
C SER A 217 -7.56 -14.87 5.34
N LEU A 218 -6.35 -14.84 5.86
CA LEU A 218 -5.15 -15.16 5.11
C LEU A 218 -4.96 -16.67 5.06
N PRO A 219 -4.38 -17.22 3.98
CA PRO A 219 -4.04 -18.64 3.93
C PRO A 219 -2.86 -18.96 4.88
N ASP A 220 -2.75 -20.21 5.28
CA ASP A 220 -1.62 -20.71 6.10
C ASP A 220 -0.29 -20.78 5.32
N SER A 221 -0.33 -20.57 4.00
CA SER A 221 0.87 -20.54 3.17
C SER A 221 1.70 -19.30 3.40
N ASP A 222 3.02 -19.44 3.25
CA ASP A 222 3.93 -18.30 3.30
C ASP A 222 3.59 -17.27 2.23
N PRO A 223 3.70 -15.97 2.54
CA PRO A 223 3.52 -14.91 1.55
C PRO A 223 4.68 -14.84 0.56
N LEU A 224 4.39 -14.35 -0.63
CA LEU A 224 5.44 -13.86 -1.53
C LEU A 224 5.99 -12.55 -0.98
N LEU A 225 7.31 -12.47 -0.78
CA LEU A 225 7.95 -11.37 -0.09
C LEU A 225 8.93 -10.61 -0.99
N HIS A 226 8.77 -9.26 -1.01
CA HIS A 226 9.78 -8.37 -1.57
C HIS A 226 10.14 -7.28 -0.56
N TYR A 227 11.34 -6.77 -0.69
CA TYR A 227 11.83 -5.63 0.05
C TYR A 227 12.26 -4.54 -0.91
N ALA A 228 11.99 -3.29 -0.55
CA ALA A 228 12.53 -2.13 -1.24
C ALA A 228 13.17 -1.16 -0.23
N LYS A 229 14.41 -0.82 -0.47
CA LYS A 229 15.18 0.03 0.46
C LYS A 229 14.63 1.42 0.58
N LYS A 230 14.23 2.01 -0.55
CA LYS A 230 13.73 3.39 -0.59
C LYS A 230 12.97 3.65 -1.88
N GLN A 231 11.89 4.44 -1.76
CA GLN A 231 11.14 4.96 -2.89
C GLN A 231 10.63 6.37 -2.62
N ASP A 232 10.85 7.27 -3.57
CA ASP A 232 10.21 8.60 -3.56
C ASP A 232 8.92 8.54 -4.34
N VAL A 233 7.83 9.01 -3.73
CA VAL A 233 6.48 8.95 -4.30
C VAL A 233 5.87 10.35 -4.36
N LEU A 234 5.32 10.68 -5.51
CA LEU A 234 4.57 11.90 -5.76
C LEU A 234 3.08 11.59 -5.87
N PHE A 235 2.26 12.48 -5.36
CA PHE A 235 0.80 12.33 -5.33
C PHE A 235 0.14 13.50 -6.04
N TRP A 236 -0.88 13.21 -6.85
CA TRP A 236 -1.71 14.19 -7.53
C TRP A 236 -3.00 14.44 -6.73
N PRO A 237 -3.76 15.50 -7.06
CA PRO A 237 -5.01 15.76 -6.35
C PRO A 237 -5.99 14.59 -6.44
N LEU A 238 -6.65 14.27 -5.32
CA LEU A 238 -7.78 13.36 -5.31
C LEU A 238 -8.89 13.89 -6.22
N ARG A 239 -9.38 13.06 -7.14
CA ARG A 239 -10.41 13.43 -8.14
C ARG A 239 -11.63 12.53 -7.99
N GLN A 240 -12.81 13.12 -8.05
CA GLN A 240 -14.04 12.35 -8.16
C GLN A 240 -14.18 11.85 -9.60
N TRP A 241 -14.45 10.56 -9.74
CA TRP A 241 -14.82 10.02 -11.04
C TRP A 241 -16.24 10.51 -11.41
N ARG A 242 -16.38 11.10 -12.60
CA ARG A 242 -17.64 11.62 -13.15
C ARG A 242 -18.25 10.65 -14.14
#